data_4de6a7b63210cee094e525868966b9db
#
_entry.id   4de6a7b63210cee094e525868966b9db
#
_cell.length_a   1.000
_cell.length_b   1.000
_cell.length_c   1.000
_cell.angle_alpha   90.00
_cell.angle_beta   90.00
_cell.angle_gamma   90.00
#
_symmetry.space_group_name_H-M   'P 1'
#
loop_
_entity.id
_entity.type
_entity.pdbx_description
1 polymer ?
#
loop_
_entity_poly.entity_id
_entity_poly.type
_entity_poly.pdbx_seq_one_letter_code
_entity_poly.pdbx_strand_id
1 'polypeptide(L)'
;MMPPPNPEGCLVSACLAGLCTRYDGRSKPSPPCLRQLENRNWIPVCPEQLGGLPTPRTAAELVGGDGHEVLAGRAAVVNRAGLDVSDNFIRGARQCLAIAQARRIKTAYLKAGSPSCGLTPQIGVTAALLQQHGCKIIEF
;
A
#
# COMPACT_ATOMS: atom_id res chain seq x y z
N MET A 1 32.39 12.42 -18.25
CA MET A 1 31.96 11.76 -17.01
C MET A 1 30.50 11.38 -17.13
N MET A 2 30.19 10.13 -16.90
CA MET A 2 28.79 9.68 -16.94
C MET A 2 28.09 10.15 -15.67
N PRO A 3 26.82 10.59 -15.77
CA PRO A 3 26.05 10.87 -14.55
C PRO A 3 25.90 9.58 -13.72
N PRO A 4 25.80 9.69 -12.40
CA PRO A 4 25.52 8.52 -11.59
C PRO A 4 24.20 7.89 -12.03
N PRO A 5 24.02 6.55 -11.90
CA PRO A 5 22.74 5.95 -12.19
C PRO A 5 21.67 6.58 -11.29
N ASN A 6 20.47 6.72 -11.81
CA ASN A 6 19.35 7.20 -11.02
C ASN A 6 19.17 6.27 -9.81
N PRO A 7 18.93 6.84 -8.62
CA PRO A 7 18.60 6.02 -7.47
C PRO A 7 17.40 5.10 -7.78
N GLU A 8 17.46 3.90 -7.27
CA GLU A 8 16.34 2.97 -7.43
C GLU A 8 15.09 3.56 -6.81
N GLY A 9 14.00 3.57 -7.57
CA GLY A 9 12.71 4.06 -7.10
C GLY A 9 12.04 3.07 -6.15
N CYS A 10 11.21 3.59 -5.28
CA CYS A 10 10.38 2.77 -4.38
C CYS A 10 9.02 3.39 -4.17
N LEU A 11 8.05 2.55 -3.83
CA LEU A 11 6.76 3.02 -3.31
C LEU A 11 6.85 3.14 -1.79
N VAL A 12 6.07 4.05 -1.23
CA VAL A 12 5.93 4.16 0.23
C VAL A 12 4.47 4.44 0.57
N SER A 13 3.98 3.78 1.62
CA SER A 13 2.67 4.14 2.18
C SER A 13 2.70 5.61 2.57
N ALA A 14 1.81 6.41 2.00
CA ALA A 14 1.85 7.87 2.14
C ALA A 14 1.81 8.32 3.60
N CYS A 15 1.08 7.61 4.47
CA CYS A 15 1.01 7.94 5.89
C CYS A 15 2.36 7.79 6.61
N LEU A 16 3.23 6.88 6.18
CA LEU A 16 4.56 6.71 6.74
C LEU A 16 5.49 7.90 6.43
N ALA A 17 5.22 8.58 5.32
CA ALA A 17 5.95 9.77 4.91
C ALA A 17 5.36 11.07 5.51
N GLY A 18 4.34 10.95 6.35
CA GLY A 18 3.74 12.09 7.04
C GLY A 18 2.50 12.68 6.38
N LEU A 19 1.98 12.05 5.33
CA LEU A 19 0.75 12.50 4.69
C LEU A 19 -0.47 12.01 5.47
N CYS A 20 -1.51 12.85 5.55
CA CYS A 20 -2.71 12.56 6.32
C CYS A 20 -3.69 11.70 5.53
N THR A 21 -3.27 10.48 5.19
CA THR A 21 -3.98 9.57 4.29
C THR A 21 -4.62 8.37 5.00
N ARG A 22 -4.41 8.24 6.30
CA ARG A 22 -5.03 7.16 7.07
C ARG A 22 -6.54 7.32 7.10
N TYR A 23 -7.25 6.23 7.41
CA TYR A 23 -8.72 6.23 7.45
C TYR A 23 -9.29 7.33 8.36
N ASP A 24 -8.58 7.68 9.43
CA ASP A 24 -8.98 8.71 10.39
C ASP A 24 -8.53 10.13 10.00
N GLY A 25 -7.93 10.30 8.83
CA GLY A 25 -7.41 11.58 8.35
C GLY A 25 -6.09 11.99 8.98
N ARG A 26 -5.43 11.09 9.70
CA ARG A 26 -4.13 11.35 10.34
C ARG A 26 -2.98 10.79 9.52
N SER A 27 -1.78 11.20 9.89
CA SER A 27 -0.55 10.61 9.40
C SER A 27 0.00 9.62 10.43
N LYS A 28 0.98 8.83 10.00
CA LYS A 28 1.73 7.94 10.89
C LYS A 28 3.19 7.97 10.45
N PRO A 29 3.88 9.11 10.56
CA PRO A 29 5.26 9.19 10.10
C PRO A 29 6.13 8.18 10.83
N SER A 30 7.00 7.53 10.07
CA SER A 30 7.94 6.53 10.60
C SER A 30 9.36 7.04 10.39
N PRO A 31 10.04 7.52 11.45
CA PRO A 31 11.43 7.93 11.31
C PRO A 31 12.34 6.85 10.73
N PRO A 32 12.23 5.57 11.12
CA PRO A 32 13.02 4.51 10.48
C PRO A 32 12.75 4.40 8.98
N CYS A 33 11.49 4.51 8.56
CA CYS A 33 11.13 4.48 7.14
C CYS A 33 11.72 5.68 6.41
N LEU A 34 11.56 6.88 6.96
CA LEU A 34 12.07 8.11 6.37
C LEU A 34 13.59 8.06 6.18
N ARG A 35 14.32 7.46 7.12
CA ARG A 35 15.77 7.27 6.96
C ARG A 35 16.10 6.34 5.80
N GLN A 36 15.29 5.30 5.58
CA GLN A 36 15.48 4.39 4.44
C GLN A 36 15.21 5.08 3.11
N LEU A 37 14.37 6.11 3.09
CA LEU A 37 14.01 6.85 1.88
C LEU A 37 15.05 7.90 1.46
N GLU A 38 15.98 8.23 2.35
CA GLU A 38 17.04 9.19 2.04
C GLU A 38 17.84 8.74 0.80
N ASN A 39 18.06 9.67 -0.13
CA ASN A 39 18.78 9.43 -1.37
C ASN A 39 18.07 8.43 -2.32
N ARG A 40 16.78 8.19 -2.13
CA ARG A 40 15.96 7.37 -3.02
C ARG A 40 14.90 8.22 -3.70
N ASN A 41 14.51 7.82 -4.90
CA ASN A 41 13.31 8.36 -5.55
C ASN A 41 12.12 7.59 -5.02
N TRP A 42 11.34 8.21 -4.15
CA TRP A 42 10.19 7.53 -3.56
C TRP A 42 8.88 8.18 -4.00
N ILE A 43 7.87 7.34 -4.18
CA ILE A 43 6.54 7.76 -4.60
C ILE A 43 5.56 7.38 -3.50
N PRO A 44 4.91 8.36 -2.85
CA PRO A 44 3.90 8.08 -1.84
C PRO A 44 2.63 7.56 -2.51
N VAL A 45 2.04 6.53 -1.93
CA VAL A 45 0.77 5.97 -2.38
C VAL A 45 -0.12 5.68 -1.19
N CYS A 46 -1.42 5.89 -1.37
CA CYS A 46 -2.44 5.37 -0.48
C CYS A 46 -3.39 4.52 -1.33
N PRO A 47 -3.26 3.19 -1.26
CA PRO A 47 -4.08 2.31 -2.09
C PRO A 47 -5.58 2.51 -1.88
N GLU A 48 -5.99 2.84 -0.66
CA GLU A 48 -7.40 3.05 -0.36
C GLU A 48 -7.93 4.31 -1.04
N GLN A 49 -7.15 5.40 -1.04
CA GLN A 49 -7.52 6.61 -1.79
C GLN A 49 -7.50 6.36 -3.30
N LEU A 50 -6.49 5.65 -3.80
CA LEU A 50 -6.40 5.30 -5.21
C LEU A 50 -7.53 4.38 -5.65
N GLY A 51 -8.11 3.64 -4.72
CA GLY A 51 -9.28 2.81 -4.96
C GLY A 51 -10.60 3.57 -4.90
N GLY A 52 -10.57 4.87 -4.67
CA GLY A 52 -11.75 5.73 -4.66
C GLY A 52 -12.41 5.92 -3.30
N LEU A 53 -11.73 5.53 -2.21
CA LEU A 53 -12.27 5.78 -0.87
C LEU A 53 -11.89 7.16 -0.37
N PRO A 54 -12.79 7.84 0.36
CA PRO A 54 -12.51 9.18 0.88
C PRO A 54 -11.56 9.13 2.09
N THR A 55 -11.08 10.29 2.50
CA THR A 55 -10.36 10.48 3.74
C THR A 55 -11.01 11.67 4.48
N PRO A 56 -11.52 11.53 5.70
CA PRO A 56 -11.57 10.27 6.47
C PRO A 56 -12.57 9.27 5.89
N ARG A 57 -12.42 8.01 6.29
CA ARG A 57 -13.28 6.91 5.86
C ARG A 57 -13.46 5.89 6.98
N THR A 58 -14.47 5.06 6.84
CA THR A 58 -14.71 3.98 7.80
C THR A 58 -13.58 2.95 7.71
N ALA A 59 -13.05 2.54 8.86
CA ALA A 59 -12.03 1.49 8.91
C ALA A 59 -12.57 0.17 8.35
N ALA A 60 -11.72 -0.59 7.69
CA ALA A 60 -12.07 -1.85 7.06
C ALA A 60 -11.12 -2.97 7.51
N GLU A 61 -11.55 -4.20 7.34
CA GLU A 61 -10.77 -5.39 7.68
C GLU A 61 -10.95 -6.48 6.66
N LEU A 62 -9.97 -7.38 6.60
CA LEU A 62 -10.03 -8.58 5.77
C LEU A 62 -10.96 -9.60 6.42
N VAL A 63 -11.86 -10.18 5.63
CA VAL A 63 -12.85 -11.15 6.09
C VAL A 63 -12.78 -12.39 5.21
N GLY A 64 -12.60 -13.55 5.84
CA GLY A 64 -12.60 -14.83 5.13
C GLY A 64 -11.27 -15.23 4.50
N GLY A 65 -10.23 -14.41 4.62
CA GLY A 65 -8.91 -14.68 4.10
C GLY A 65 -8.06 -13.43 3.99
N ASP A 66 -6.84 -13.60 3.51
CA ASP A 66 -5.87 -12.52 3.36
C ASP A 66 -6.02 -11.78 2.01
N GLY A 67 -5.08 -10.89 1.72
CA GLY A 67 -5.09 -10.12 0.47
C GLY A 67 -5.01 -10.97 -0.78
N HIS A 68 -4.29 -12.10 -0.74
CA HIS A 68 -4.26 -13.04 -1.86
C HIS A 68 -5.64 -13.63 -2.13
N GLU A 69 -6.35 -13.98 -1.08
CA GLU A 69 -7.70 -14.53 -1.17
C GLU A 69 -8.70 -13.50 -1.67
N VAL A 70 -8.55 -12.23 -1.28
CA VAL A 70 -9.39 -11.14 -1.79
C VAL A 70 -9.16 -10.98 -3.30
N LEU A 71 -7.91 -10.96 -3.73
CA LEU A 71 -7.58 -10.86 -5.16
C LEU A 71 -8.15 -12.02 -5.97
N ALA A 72 -8.23 -13.20 -5.38
CA ALA A 72 -8.76 -14.40 -6.02
C ALA A 72 -10.29 -14.50 -5.95
N GLY A 73 -10.96 -13.57 -5.28
CA GLY A 73 -12.41 -13.58 -5.14
C GLY A 73 -12.93 -14.54 -4.09
N ARG A 74 -12.07 -15.03 -3.17
CA ARG A 74 -12.45 -15.98 -2.12
C ARG A 74 -12.57 -15.36 -0.74
N ALA A 75 -12.23 -14.07 -0.60
CA ALA A 75 -12.37 -13.32 0.63
C ALA A 75 -12.80 -11.90 0.30
N ALA A 76 -13.14 -11.13 1.32
CA ALA A 76 -13.65 -9.77 1.14
C ALA A 76 -12.94 -8.79 2.08
N VAL A 77 -13.03 -7.51 1.74
CA VAL A 77 -12.70 -6.40 2.64
C VAL A 77 -14.01 -5.74 3.01
N VAL A 78 -14.31 -5.69 4.30
CA VAL A 78 -15.58 -5.16 4.80
C VAL A 78 -15.30 -4.05 5.80
N ASN A 79 -15.95 -2.90 5.65
CA ASN A 79 -15.78 -1.81 6.59
C ASN A 79 -16.67 -1.98 7.82
N ARG A 80 -16.45 -1.15 8.85
CA ARG A 80 -17.19 -1.23 10.11
C ARG A 80 -18.67 -0.90 9.97
N ALA A 81 -19.09 -0.29 8.86
CA ALA A 81 -20.50 -0.07 8.55
C ALA A 81 -21.13 -1.28 7.85
N GLY A 82 -20.38 -2.37 7.65
CA GLY A 82 -20.87 -3.58 7.02
C GLY A 82 -20.85 -3.57 5.50
N LEU A 83 -20.23 -2.54 4.88
CA LEU A 83 -20.15 -2.46 3.43
C LEU A 83 -18.94 -3.23 2.92
N ASP A 84 -19.14 -3.99 1.84
CA ASP A 84 -18.07 -4.66 1.12
C ASP A 84 -17.36 -3.63 0.24
N VAL A 85 -16.09 -3.39 0.53
CA VAL A 85 -15.24 -2.45 -0.20
C VAL A 85 -14.11 -3.16 -0.95
N SER A 86 -14.29 -4.45 -1.20
CA SER A 86 -13.27 -5.28 -1.88
C SER A 86 -12.87 -4.70 -3.23
N ASP A 87 -13.83 -4.25 -4.05
CA ASP A 87 -13.54 -3.70 -5.36
C ASP A 87 -12.69 -2.44 -5.28
N ASN A 88 -12.93 -1.61 -4.26
CA ASN A 88 -12.10 -0.42 -4.01
C ASN A 88 -10.67 -0.83 -3.67
N PHE A 89 -10.50 -1.81 -2.80
CA PHE A 89 -9.17 -2.29 -2.41
C PHE A 89 -8.42 -2.92 -3.58
N ILE A 90 -9.11 -3.71 -4.40
CA ILE A 90 -8.52 -4.33 -5.58
C ILE A 90 -8.12 -3.26 -6.61
N ARG A 91 -8.98 -2.28 -6.84
CA ARG A 91 -8.69 -1.16 -7.75
C ARG A 91 -7.47 -0.39 -7.28
N GLY A 92 -7.39 -0.06 -5.98
CA GLY A 92 -6.25 0.64 -5.40
C GLY A 92 -4.96 -0.15 -5.54
N ALA A 93 -5.01 -1.45 -5.31
CA ALA A 93 -3.86 -2.33 -5.49
C ALA A 93 -3.37 -2.32 -6.95
N ARG A 94 -4.29 -2.41 -7.91
CA ARG A 94 -3.96 -2.35 -9.34
C ARG A 94 -3.35 -1.02 -9.75
N GLN A 95 -3.83 0.09 -9.18
CA GLN A 95 -3.25 1.41 -9.41
C GLN A 95 -1.81 1.49 -8.90
N CYS A 96 -1.56 0.98 -7.70
CA CYS A 96 -0.20 0.92 -7.16
C CYS A 96 0.71 0.06 -8.03
N LEU A 97 0.22 -1.09 -8.50
CA LEU A 97 0.98 -1.96 -9.39
C LEU A 97 1.30 -1.24 -10.71
N ALA A 98 0.34 -0.51 -11.27
CA ALA A 98 0.54 0.24 -12.51
C ALA A 98 1.67 1.29 -12.34
N ILE A 99 1.71 2.00 -11.21
CA ILE A 99 2.77 2.95 -10.92
C ILE A 99 4.12 2.21 -10.81
N ALA A 100 4.16 1.10 -10.09
CA ALA A 100 5.37 0.32 -9.91
C ALA A 100 5.91 -0.19 -11.24
N GLN A 101 5.04 -0.70 -12.11
CA GLN A 101 5.43 -1.19 -13.43
C GLN A 101 5.92 -0.07 -14.34
N ALA A 102 5.22 1.08 -14.36
CA ALA A 102 5.60 2.23 -15.18
C ALA A 102 6.97 2.79 -14.80
N ARG A 103 7.34 2.71 -13.54
CA ARG A 103 8.60 3.23 -13.01
C ARG A 103 9.62 2.12 -12.74
N ARG A 104 9.32 0.88 -13.06
CA ARG A 104 10.18 -0.29 -12.83
C ARG A 104 10.60 -0.42 -11.36
N ILE A 105 9.67 -0.12 -10.47
CA ILE A 105 9.88 -0.19 -9.02
C ILE A 105 9.78 -1.64 -8.57
N LYS A 106 10.74 -2.05 -7.73
CA LYS A 106 10.81 -3.41 -7.20
C LYS A 106 10.79 -3.49 -5.68
N THR A 107 10.66 -2.34 -5.00
CA THR A 107 10.65 -2.27 -3.55
C THR A 107 9.55 -1.32 -3.09
N ALA A 108 8.81 -1.74 -2.08
CA ALA A 108 7.76 -0.93 -1.46
C ALA A 108 7.91 -0.95 0.06
N TYR A 109 7.88 0.22 0.66
CA TYR A 109 7.87 0.42 2.12
C TYR A 109 6.44 0.67 2.54
N LEU A 110 5.84 -0.30 3.23
CA LEU A 110 4.40 -0.30 3.47
C LEU A 110 4.07 -0.34 4.97
N LYS A 111 2.92 0.26 5.31
CA LYS A 111 2.43 0.38 6.68
C LYS A 111 1.92 -0.96 7.21
N ALA A 112 2.46 -1.40 8.34
CA ALA A 112 2.02 -2.60 9.04
C ALA A 112 0.56 -2.49 9.51
N GLY A 113 -0.11 -3.63 9.58
CA GLY A 113 -1.47 -3.73 10.12
C GLY A 113 -2.58 -3.21 9.22
N SER A 114 -2.24 -2.67 8.06
CA SER A 114 -3.24 -2.16 7.10
C SER A 114 -3.82 -3.30 6.27
N PRO A 115 -5.13 -3.33 6.02
CA PRO A 115 -5.73 -4.33 5.13
C PRO A 115 -5.31 -4.17 3.67
N SER A 116 -4.72 -3.04 3.30
CA SER A 116 -4.15 -2.83 1.96
C SER A 116 -2.64 -3.02 1.93
N CYS A 117 -1.91 -2.42 2.88
CA CYS A 117 -0.45 -2.30 2.84
C CYS A 117 0.29 -3.30 3.73
N GLY A 118 -0.35 -3.87 4.76
CA GLY A 118 0.35 -4.67 5.76
C GLY A 118 0.81 -6.03 5.26
N LEU A 119 1.87 -6.56 5.89
CA LEU A 119 2.25 -7.97 5.77
C LEU A 119 1.70 -8.77 6.94
N THR A 120 1.61 -8.15 8.11
CA THR A 120 1.20 -8.79 9.36
C THR A 120 0.04 -8.02 10.00
N PRO A 121 -0.86 -8.70 10.73
CA PRO A 121 -0.94 -10.15 10.94
C PRO A 121 -1.36 -10.93 9.70
N GLN A 122 -1.99 -10.30 8.72
CA GLN A 122 -2.34 -10.88 7.43
C GLN A 122 -1.87 -9.95 6.33
N ILE A 123 -1.43 -10.51 5.20
CA ILE A 123 -1.02 -9.67 4.07
C ILE A 123 -2.22 -8.92 3.49
N GLY A 124 -2.05 -7.62 3.28
CA GLY A 124 -3.07 -6.77 2.68
C GLY A 124 -3.18 -6.95 1.18
N VAL A 125 -4.23 -6.39 0.60
CA VAL A 125 -4.54 -6.59 -0.83
C VAL A 125 -3.45 -6.02 -1.73
N THR A 126 -2.98 -4.80 -1.47
CA THR A 126 -1.93 -4.17 -2.27
C THR A 126 -0.59 -4.86 -2.08
N ALA A 127 -0.22 -5.17 -0.84
CA ALA A 127 1.02 -5.89 -0.55
C ALA A 127 1.05 -7.23 -1.27
N ALA A 128 -0.08 -7.97 -1.26
CA ALA A 128 -0.19 -9.24 -1.95
C ALA A 128 0.01 -9.10 -3.46
N LEU A 129 -0.65 -8.13 -4.08
CA LEU A 129 -0.54 -7.93 -5.53
C LEU A 129 0.88 -7.52 -5.94
N LEU A 130 1.49 -6.60 -5.22
CA LEU A 130 2.87 -6.18 -5.48
C LEU A 130 3.84 -7.36 -5.32
N GLN A 131 3.67 -8.16 -4.28
CA GLN A 131 4.51 -9.33 -4.04
C GLN A 131 4.37 -10.37 -5.15
N GLN A 132 3.14 -10.61 -5.63
CA GLN A 132 2.90 -11.52 -6.76
C GLN A 132 3.64 -11.10 -8.03
N HIS A 133 3.94 -9.81 -8.18
CA HIS A 133 4.63 -9.24 -9.33
C HIS A 133 6.11 -8.94 -9.04
N GLY A 134 6.67 -9.54 -8.02
CA GLY A 134 8.10 -9.51 -7.75
C GLY A 134 8.59 -8.32 -6.94
N CYS A 135 7.69 -7.50 -6.38
CA CYS A 135 8.12 -6.44 -5.48
C CYS A 135 8.47 -6.99 -4.10
N LYS A 136 9.57 -6.50 -3.55
CA LYS A 136 9.96 -6.76 -2.18
C LYS A 136 9.19 -5.78 -1.27
N ILE A 137 8.52 -6.30 -0.27
CA ILE A 137 7.77 -5.50 0.70
C ILE A 137 8.58 -5.40 1.98
N ILE A 138 8.79 -4.16 2.44
CA ILE A 138 9.44 -3.86 3.71
C ILE A 138 8.41 -3.14 4.56
N GLU A 139 8.10 -3.72 5.70
CA GLU A 139 7.01 -3.26 6.56
C GLU A 139 7.51 -2.35 7.67
N PHE A 140 6.73 -1.32 7.96
CA PHE A 140 6.98 -0.40 9.07
C PHE A 140 5.76 -0.19 9.96
#